data_5d5d5cba299e1877454d8227a98053ce
#
_entry.id   5d5d5cba299e1877454d8227a98053ce
#
_cell.length_a   1.000
_cell.length_b   1.000
_cell.length_c   1.000
_cell.angle_alpha   90.00
_cell.angle_beta   90.00
_cell.angle_gamma   90.00
#
_symmetry.space_group_name_H-M   'P 1'
#
loop_
_entity.id
_entity.type
_entity.pdbx_description
1 polymer ?
#
loop_
_entity_poly.entity_id
_entity_poly.type
_entity_poly.pdbx_seq_one_letter_code
_entity_poly.pdbx_strand_id
1 'polypeptide(L)'
;MTLDFDTLVLRSGVHTSPSDGVSLMEAVSALAGEPWSSSPSCTSPVIAAYAHSLSDWLPDDERQRLKAYIPRLVGTAEPDLELRRAFACADAAVRVFAPLAFKAAGLVEEAAKLGALAPVDRESAKSAWSAAESAESAARSAAFELLDRLIAAAS
;
A
#
# COMPACT_ATOMS: atom_id res chain seq x y z
N MET A 1 29.55 2.73 -6.67
CA MET A 1 29.59 1.97 -5.40
C MET A 1 28.62 0.82 -5.57
N THR A 2 29.07 -0.42 -5.43
CA THR A 2 28.22 -1.59 -5.65
C THR A 2 27.53 -1.93 -4.33
N LEU A 3 26.22 -2.01 -4.36
CA LEU A 3 25.43 -2.42 -3.20
C LEU A 3 25.61 -3.94 -3.00
N ASP A 4 25.91 -4.37 -1.79
CA ASP A 4 25.96 -5.80 -1.44
C ASP A 4 24.54 -6.25 -1.03
N PHE A 5 23.87 -6.98 -1.92
CA PHE A 5 22.51 -7.43 -1.71
C PHE A 5 22.37 -8.56 -0.68
N ASP A 6 23.46 -9.29 -0.41
CA ASP A 6 23.44 -10.40 0.57
C ASP A 6 23.36 -9.86 2.01
N THR A 7 24.04 -8.74 2.27
CA THR A 7 24.06 -8.08 3.58
C THR A 7 23.10 -6.89 3.68
N LEU A 8 22.38 -6.56 2.60
CA LEU A 8 21.47 -5.44 2.55
C LEU A 8 20.43 -5.51 3.67
N VAL A 9 20.22 -4.39 4.36
CA VAL A 9 19.11 -4.19 5.30
C VAL A 9 18.23 -3.06 4.77
N LEU A 10 16.97 -3.38 4.44
CA LEU A 10 15.99 -2.39 3.98
C LEU A 10 15.51 -1.52 5.14
N ARG A 11 15.47 -0.21 4.89
CA ARG A 11 14.94 0.81 5.80
C ARG A 11 13.72 1.51 5.20
N SER A 12 12.89 2.10 6.07
CA SER A 12 11.78 2.97 5.65
C SER A 12 12.29 4.34 5.22
N GLY A 13 11.49 5.04 4.43
CA GLY A 13 11.78 6.40 3.98
C GLY A 13 12.68 6.47 2.76
N VAL A 14 13.16 7.70 2.48
CA VAL A 14 14.03 8.04 1.36
C VAL A 14 15.39 8.46 1.88
N HIS A 15 16.46 7.99 1.25
CA HIS A 15 17.84 8.23 1.66
C HIS A 15 18.62 8.94 0.55
N THR A 16 19.54 9.81 0.94
CA THR A 16 20.36 10.56 -0.02
C THR A 16 21.53 9.75 -0.56
N SER A 17 21.94 8.72 0.18
CA SER A 17 23.04 7.82 -0.20
C SER A 17 22.88 6.45 0.48
N PRO A 18 23.56 5.41 -0.04
CA PRO A 18 23.57 4.09 0.60
C PRO A 18 24.13 4.07 2.03
N SER A 19 24.95 5.04 2.41
CA SER A 19 25.48 5.15 3.78
C SER A 19 24.45 5.60 4.80
N ASP A 20 23.40 6.32 4.35
CA ASP A 20 22.34 6.82 5.21
C ASP A 20 21.24 5.78 5.45
N GLY A 21 21.14 4.84 4.53
CA GLY A 21 20.14 3.78 4.51
C GLY A 21 19.80 3.38 3.08
N VAL A 22 19.01 2.31 2.94
CA VAL A 22 18.57 1.82 1.64
C VAL A 22 17.09 1.44 1.72
N SER A 23 16.23 2.15 1.02
CA SER A 23 14.84 1.76 0.84
C SER A 23 14.69 0.70 -0.26
N LEU A 24 13.50 0.10 -0.35
CA LEU A 24 13.20 -0.88 -1.39
C LEU A 24 13.47 -0.35 -2.80
N MET A 25 12.99 0.86 -3.10
CA MET A 25 13.10 1.42 -4.45
C MET A 25 14.51 1.92 -4.78
N GLU A 26 15.25 2.38 -3.79
CA GLU A 26 16.68 2.72 -3.94
C GLU A 26 17.52 1.46 -4.22
N ALA A 27 17.19 0.34 -3.59
CA ALA A 27 17.82 -0.94 -3.92
C ALA A 27 17.49 -1.40 -5.35
N VAL A 28 16.26 -1.16 -5.83
CA VAL A 28 15.87 -1.42 -7.22
C VAL A 28 16.65 -0.56 -8.19
N SER A 29 16.79 0.76 -7.95
CA SER A 29 17.59 1.65 -8.80
C SER A 29 19.06 1.20 -8.89
N ALA A 30 19.63 0.80 -7.75
CA ALA A 30 21.01 0.31 -7.70
C ALA A 30 21.19 -1.01 -8.46
N LEU A 31 20.24 -1.96 -8.35
CA LEU A 31 20.27 -3.21 -9.10
C LEU A 31 20.12 -2.99 -10.59
N ALA A 32 19.27 -2.04 -11.01
CA ALA A 32 19.05 -1.69 -12.40
C ALA A 32 20.22 -0.90 -13.03
N GLY A 33 21.19 -0.46 -12.24
CA GLY A 33 22.28 0.41 -12.70
C GLY A 33 21.84 1.83 -13.02
N GLU A 34 20.70 2.26 -12.48
CA GLU A 34 20.22 3.62 -12.59
C GLU A 34 20.85 4.55 -11.54
N PRO A 35 20.77 5.88 -11.70
CA PRO A 35 21.12 6.81 -10.66
C PRO A 35 20.36 6.51 -9.37
N TRP A 36 21.01 6.73 -8.21
CA TRP A 36 20.40 6.54 -6.90
C TRP A 36 19.08 7.30 -6.78
N SER A 37 17.99 6.59 -6.62
CA SER A 37 16.64 7.17 -6.64
C SER A 37 15.64 6.29 -5.92
N SER A 38 14.72 6.92 -5.21
CA SER A 38 13.53 6.29 -4.66
C SER A 38 12.41 6.09 -5.72
N SER A 39 12.63 6.60 -6.93
CA SER A 39 11.67 6.49 -8.06
C SER A 39 12.41 6.09 -9.34
N PRO A 40 12.92 4.84 -9.42
CA PRO A 40 13.65 4.36 -10.58
C PRO A 40 12.75 4.32 -11.83
N SER A 41 13.33 4.70 -12.98
CA SER A 41 12.60 4.76 -14.24
C SER A 41 12.26 3.37 -14.82
N CYS A 42 12.98 2.35 -14.40
CA CYS A 42 12.74 0.95 -14.80
C CYS A 42 11.52 0.32 -14.11
N THR A 43 10.92 0.98 -13.14
CA THR A 43 9.79 0.44 -12.38
C THR A 43 8.50 1.20 -12.70
N SER A 44 7.40 0.47 -12.85
CA SER A 44 6.05 1.05 -12.92
C SER A 44 5.81 2.05 -11.80
N PRO A 45 5.39 3.29 -12.07
CA PRO A 45 5.10 4.27 -11.04
C PRO A 45 3.96 3.83 -10.10
N VAL A 46 2.98 3.07 -10.58
CA VAL A 46 1.90 2.52 -9.74
C VAL A 46 2.45 1.46 -8.78
N ILE A 47 3.27 0.54 -9.29
CA ILE A 47 3.91 -0.49 -8.45
C ILE A 47 4.86 0.17 -7.44
N ALA A 48 5.66 1.15 -7.87
CA ALA A 48 6.59 1.87 -7.00
C ALA A 48 5.86 2.58 -5.86
N ALA A 49 4.75 3.28 -6.14
CA ALA A 49 3.95 3.95 -5.12
C ALA A 49 3.39 2.96 -4.08
N TYR A 50 2.85 1.83 -4.54
CA TYR A 50 2.35 0.78 -3.65
C TYR A 50 3.49 0.16 -2.82
N ALA A 51 4.62 -0.17 -3.44
CA ALA A 51 5.77 -0.78 -2.78
C ALA A 51 6.41 0.16 -1.74
N HIS A 52 6.45 1.46 -2.01
CA HIS A 52 6.85 2.49 -1.06
C HIS A 52 5.96 2.49 0.18
N SER A 53 4.65 2.65 -0.03
CA SER A 53 3.68 2.68 1.08
C SER A 53 3.76 1.42 1.93
N LEU A 54 3.88 0.26 1.28
CA LEU A 54 4.02 -1.02 1.97
C LEU A 54 5.33 -1.08 2.77
N SER A 55 6.45 -0.66 2.17
CA SER A 55 7.76 -0.66 2.82
C SER A 55 7.78 0.24 4.07
N ASP A 56 7.15 1.42 4.00
CA ASP A 56 7.11 2.35 5.12
C ASP A 56 6.19 1.90 6.26
N TRP A 57 5.12 1.18 5.90
CA TRP A 57 4.16 0.68 6.87
C TRP A 57 4.63 -0.58 7.62
N LEU A 58 5.46 -1.42 7.00
CA LEU A 58 5.92 -2.69 7.59
C LEU A 58 6.92 -2.46 8.75
N PRO A 59 6.84 -3.26 9.83
CA PRO A 59 7.91 -3.38 10.81
C PRO A 59 9.26 -3.76 10.17
N ASP A 60 10.36 -3.42 10.83
CA ASP A 60 11.70 -3.58 10.27
C ASP A 60 12.06 -5.02 9.88
N ASP A 61 11.64 -6.00 10.67
CA ASP A 61 11.86 -7.42 10.42
C ASP A 61 11.03 -7.92 9.22
N GLU A 62 9.77 -7.54 9.15
CA GLU A 62 8.89 -7.90 8.03
C GLU A 62 9.29 -7.21 6.73
N ARG A 63 9.77 -5.96 6.80
CA ARG A 63 10.28 -5.21 5.64
C ARG A 63 11.37 -5.97 4.90
N GLN A 64 12.20 -6.75 5.60
CA GLN A 64 13.26 -7.54 4.96
C GLN A 64 12.73 -8.59 3.96
N ARG A 65 11.48 -9.01 4.08
CA ARG A 65 10.84 -9.92 3.12
C ARG A 65 10.70 -9.28 1.73
N LEU A 66 10.70 -7.95 1.66
CA LEU A 66 10.63 -7.21 0.39
C LEU A 66 11.89 -7.37 -0.47
N LYS A 67 13.01 -7.79 0.09
CA LYS A 67 14.24 -8.06 -0.69
C LYS A 67 14.01 -9.03 -1.86
N ALA A 68 13.17 -10.04 -1.67
CA ALA A 68 12.83 -11.00 -2.71
C ALA A 68 12.09 -10.38 -3.92
N TYR A 69 11.56 -9.17 -3.76
CA TYR A 69 10.87 -8.46 -4.82
C TYR A 69 11.80 -7.54 -5.62
N ILE A 70 12.98 -7.15 -5.10
CA ILE A 70 13.89 -6.22 -5.76
C ILE A 70 14.14 -6.60 -7.24
N PRO A 71 14.58 -7.82 -7.57
CA PRO A 71 14.83 -8.18 -8.98
C PRO A 71 13.54 -8.25 -9.82
N ARG A 72 12.39 -8.45 -9.19
CA ARG A 72 11.09 -8.54 -9.88
C ARG A 72 10.49 -7.18 -10.20
N LEU A 73 10.97 -6.13 -9.56
CA LEU A 73 10.52 -4.75 -9.76
C LEU A 73 11.25 -4.08 -10.93
N VAL A 74 12.47 -4.53 -11.24
CA VAL A 74 13.24 -4.06 -12.39
C VAL A 74 12.53 -4.44 -13.69
N GLY A 75 12.41 -3.48 -14.62
CA GLY A 75 11.79 -3.70 -15.94
C GLY A 75 10.26 -3.75 -15.93
N THR A 76 9.62 -3.33 -14.84
CA THR A 76 8.15 -3.29 -14.76
C THR A 76 7.53 -2.00 -15.34
N ALA A 77 8.33 -1.05 -15.83
CA ALA A 77 7.84 0.19 -16.46
C ALA A 77 7.23 -0.09 -17.83
N GLU A 78 5.93 -0.33 -17.86
CA GLU A 78 5.13 -0.60 -19.06
C GLU A 78 3.92 0.32 -19.09
N PRO A 79 3.98 1.45 -19.87
CA PRO A 79 2.93 2.48 -19.88
C PRO A 79 1.54 1.95 -20.17
N ASP A 80 1.40 0.96 -21.05
CA ASP A 80 0.10 0.38 -21.43
C ASP A 80 -0.56 -0.41 -20.28
N LEU A 81 0.21 -0.84 -19.27
CA LEU A 81 -0.29 -1.58 -18.12
C LEU A 81 -0.62 -0.69 -16.92
N GLU A 82 -0.20 0.57 -16.89
CA GLU A 82 -0.31 1.44 -15.70
C GLU A 82 -1.76 1.64 -15.26
N LEU A 83 -2.66 1.88 -16.20
CA LEU A 83 -4.07 2.06 -15.90
C LEU A 83 -4.69 0.78 -15.29
N ARG A 84 -4.35 -0.38 -15.85
CA ARG A 84 -4.80 -1.68 -15.32
C ARG A 84 -4.27 -1.94 -13.91
N ARG A 85 -3.01 -1.59 -13.66
CA ARG A 85 -2.38 -1.69 -12.33
C ARG A 85 -3.05 -0.77 -11.31
N ALA A 86 -3.35 0.47 -11.72
CA ALA A 86 -4.06 1.43 -10.87
C ALA A 86 -5.45 0.90 -10.46
N PHE A 87 -6.22 0.34 -11.38
CA PHE A 87 -7.51 -0.27 -11.05
C PHE A 87 -7.35 -1.51 -10.16
N ALA A 88 -6.33 -2.32 -10.34
CA ALA A 88 -6.06 -3.46 -9.45
C ALA A 88 -5.75 -3.00 -8.01
N CYS A 89 -5.00 -1.90 -7.85
CA CYS A 89 -4.76 -1.31 -6.53
C CYS A 89 -6.05 -0.75 -5.92
N ALA A 90 -6.87 -0.05 -6.70
CA ALA A 90 -8.16 0.47 -6.24
C ALA A 90 -9.12 -0.67 -5.85
N ASP A 91 -9.18 -1.73 -6.63
CA ASP A 91 -9.98 -2.93 -6.33
C ASP A 91 -9.55 -3.57 -5.00
N ALA A 92 -8.25 -3.77 -4.81
CA ALA A 92 -7.72 -4.32 -3.58
C ALA A 92 -8.02 -3.41 -2.37
N ALA A 93 -7.91 -2.09 -2.52
CA ALA A 93 -8.23 -1.15 -1.46
C ALA A 93 -9.69 -1.27 -1.01
N VAL A 94 -10.63 -1.31 -1.95
CA VAL A 94 -12.07 -1.33 -1.67
C VAL A 94 -12.57 -2.71 -1.26
N ARG A 95 -12.15 -3.78 -1.95
CA ARG A 95 -12.74 -5.12 -1.79
C ARG A 95 -11.95 -6.06 -0.89
N VAL A 96 -10.71 -5.71 -0.55
CA VAL A 96 -9.85 -6.54 0.30
C VAL A 96 -9.45 -5.81 1.57
N PHE A 97 -8.77 -4.67 1.47
CA PHE A 97 -8.19 -4.02 2.64
C PHE A 97 -9.22 -3.30 3.50
N ALA A 98 -10.14 -2.55 2.91
CA ALA A 98 -11.22 -1.90 3.67
C ALA A 98 -12.10 -2.91 4.41
N PRO A 99 -12.58 -4.02 3.81
CA PRO A 99 -13.30 -5.05 4.55
C PRO A 99 -12.54 -5.67 5.72
N LEU A 100 -11.22 -5.86 5.58
CA LEU A 100 -10.39 -6.37 6.69
C LEU A 100 -10.37 -5.38 7.86
N ALA A 101 -10.16 -4.09 7.58
CA ALA A 101 -10.16 -3.05 8.60
C ALA A 101 -11.52 -2.91 9.28
N PHE A 102 -12.61 -2.95 8.51
CA PHE A 102 -13.97 -2.84 9.06
C PHE A 102 -14.36 -4.06 9.90
N LYS A 103 -13.97 -5.27 9.51
CA LYS A 103 -14.15 -6.46 10.35
C LYS A 103 -13.42 -6.33 11.67
N ALA A 104 -12.19 -5.83 11.66
CA ALA A 104 -11.41 -5.60 12.88
C ALA A 104 -12.06 -4.54 13.81
N ALA A 105 -12.78 -3.56 13.23
CA ALA A 105 -13.54 -2.55 13.94
C ALA A 105 -14.95 -3.02 14.36
N GLY A 106 -15.35 -4.27 14.06
CA GLY A 106 -16.68 -4.81 14.37
C GLY A 106 -17.78 -4.43 13.37
N LEU A 107 -17.47 -3.75 12.28
CA LEU A 107 -18.38 -3.29 11.23
C LEU A 107 -18.54 -4.39 10.15
N VAL A 108 -19.13 -5.52 10.55
CA VAL A 108 -19.16 -6.74 9.72
C VAL A 108 -20.06 -6.59 8.48
N GLU A 109 -21.18 -5.86 8.60
CA GLU A 109 -22.12 -5.64 7.49
C GLU A 109 -21.51 -4.75 6.42
N GLU A 110 -20.85 -3.64 6.80
CA GLU A 110 -20.13 -2.74 5.91
C GLU A 110 -18.99 -3.46 5.19
N ALA A 111 -18.25 -4.27 5.93
CA ALA A 111 -17.19 -5.11 5.35
C ALA A 111 -17.75 -6.08 4.31
N ALA A 112 -18.90 -6.70 4.57
CA ALA A 112 -19.55 -7.63 3.64
C ALA A 112 -20.04 -6.91 2.37
N LYS A 113 -20.63 -5.71 2.51
CA LYS A 113 -21.05 -4.88 1.38
C LYS A 113 -19.91 -4.54 0.44
N LEU A 114 -18.76 -4.08 0.99
CA LEU A 114 -17.58 -3.74 0.19
C LEU A 114 -16.96 -4.96 -0.48
N GLY A 115 -16.83 -6.07 0.24
CA GLY A 115 -16.29 -7.31 -0.31
C GLY A 115 -17.15 -7.93 -1.41
N ALA A 116 -18.44 -7.63 -1.45
CA ALA A 116 -19.39 -8.11 -2.46
C ALA A 116 -19.48 -7.23 -3.72
N LEU A 117 -18.82 -6.06 -3.75
CA LEU A 117 -18.80 -5.19 -4.93
C LEU A 117 -18.19 -5.91 -6.13
N ALA A 118 -18.63 -5.56 -7.35
CA ALA A 118 -17.96 -5.99 -8.57
C ALA A 118 -16.54 -5.48 -8.63
N PRO A 119 -15.62 -6.15 -9.37
CA PRO A 119 -14.27 -5.66 -9.57
C PRO A 119 -14.24 -4.21 -10.04
N VAL A 120 -13.29 -3.43 -9.47
CA VAL A 120 -13.16 -2.02 -9.80
C VAL A 120 -12.47 -1.87 -11.15
N ASP A 121 -13.17 -1.24 -12.09
CA ASP A 121 -12.66 -0.87 -13.41
C ASP A 121 -12.93 0.63 -13.68
N ARG A 122 -12.70 1.08 -14.90
CA ARG A 122 -12.94 2.48 -15.29
C ARG A 122 -14.39 2.93 -15.07
N GLU A 123 -15.35 2.06 -15.33
CA GLU A 123 -16.78 2.39 -15.28
C GLU A 123 -17.29 2.38 -13.83
N SER A 124 -16.88 1.38 -13.06
CA SER A 124 -17.31 1.19 -11.67
C SER A 124 -16.51 1.97 -10.64
N ALA A 125 -15.35 2.54 -10.99
CA ALA A 125 -14.44 3.20 -10.05
C ALA A 125 -15.10 4.28 -9.21
N LYS A 126 -15.96 5.12 -9.79
CA LYS A 126 -16.67 6.18 -9.08
C LYS A 126 -17.65 5.63 -8.04
N SER A 127 -18.41 4.59 -8.42
CA SER A 127 -19.38 3.94 -7.53
C SER A 127 -18.67 3.19 -6.40
N ALA A 128 -17.56 2.52 -6.68
CA ALA A 128 -16.75 1.84 -5.69
C ALA A 128 -16.14 2.83 -4.67
N TRP A 129 -15.67 3.99 -5.15
CA TRP A 129 -15.16 5.06 -4.28
C TRP A 129 -16.26 5.61 -3.36
N SER A 130 -17.45 5.93 -3.90
CA SER A 130 -18.58 6.41 -3.09
C SER A 130 -19.03 5.40 -2.04
N ALA A 131 -18.98 4.09 -2.35
CA ALA A 131 -19.28 3.04 -1.39
C ALA A 131 -18.24 3.01 -0.24
N ALA A 132 -16.95 3.18 -0.57
CA ALA A 132 -15.88 3.25 0.42
C ALA A 132 -16.00 4.48 1.34
N GLU A 133 -16.32 5.66 0.79
CA GLU A 133 -16.56 6.89 1.56
C GLU A 133 -17.77 6.74 2.51
N SER A 134 -18.84 6.10 2.05
CA SER A 134 -20.03 5.84 2.88
C SER A 134 -19.70 4.92 4.06
N ALA A 135 -18.91 3.88 3.81
CA ALA A 135 -18.46 2.94 4.85
C ALA A 135 -17.50 3.61 5.84
N GLU A 136 -16.60 4.49 5.38
CA GLU A 136 -15.73 5.28 6.25
C GLU A 136 -16.54 6.24 7.15
N SER A 137 -17.59 6.85 6.63
CA SER A 137 -18.50 7.70 7.42
C SER A 137 -19.20 6.89 8.51
N ALA A 138 -19.67 5.68 8.21
CA ALA A 138 -20.27 4.78 9.19
C ALA A 138 -19.25 4.37 10.28
N ALA A 139 -18.01 4.10 9.90
CA ALA A 139 -16.94 3.77 10.82
C ALA A 139 -16.64 4.93 11.79
N ARG A 140 -16.59 6.16 11.28
CA ARG A 140 -16.45 7.36 12.12
C ARG A 140 -17.58 7.52 13.13
N SER A 141 -18.82 7.37 12.69
CA SER A 141 -19.98 7.48 13.59
C SER A 141 -19.93 6.43 14.70
N ALA A 142 -19.63 5.18 14.35
CA ALA A 142 -19.48 4.11 15.33
C ALA A 142 -18.36 4.35 16.36
N ALA A 143 -17.27 5.00 15.95
CA ALA A 143 -16.18 5.37 16.85
C ALA A 143 -16.62 6.43 17.89
N PHE A 144 -17.41 7.43 17.49
CA PHE A 144 -17.98 8.41 18.42
C PHE A 144 -18.99 7.78 19.38
N GLU A 145 -19.88 6.92 18.88
CA GLU A 145 -20.83 6.18 19.73
C GLU A 145 -20.12 5.28 20.75
N LEU A 146 -18.99 4.66 20.38
CA LEU A 146 -18.17 3.90 21.32
C LEU A 146 -17.57 4.80 22.40
N LEU A 147 -17.04 5.97 22.02
CA LEU A 147 -16.49 6.93 22.97
C LEU A 147 -17.57 7.38 23.99
N ASP A 148 -18.77 7.71 23.53
CA ASP A 148 -19.89 8.09 24.39
C ASP A 148 -20.24 6.98 25.37
N ARG A 149 -20.28 5.73 24.91
CA ARG A 149 -20.53 4.56 25.79
C ARG A 149 -19.42 4.36 26.83
N LEU A 150 -18.15 4.57 26.45
CA LEU A 150 -17.03 4.45 27.39
C LEU A 150 -17.08 5.55 28.46
N ILE A 151 -17.45 6.77 28.10
CA ILE A 151 -17.63 7.88 29.05
C ILE A 151 -18.78 7.57 30.01
N ALA A 152 -19.92 7.12 29.50
CA ALA A 152 -21.09 6.78 30.32
C ALA A 152 -20.84 5.59 31.27
N ALA A 153 -20.01 4.64 30.89
CA ALA A 153 -19.65 3.50 31.72
C ALA A 153 -18.67 3.84 32.86
N ALA A 154 -18.01 5.00 32.79
CA ALA A 154 -17.07 5.50 33.80
C ALA A 154 -17.72 6.45 34.83
N SER A 155 -19.02 6.74 34.69
CA SER A 155 -19.82 7.63 35.53
C SER A 155 -20.72 6.80 36.45
#